data_4ea2c8f88bcc3a14bb873e37cf9cb9d2
#
_entry.id   4ea2c8f88bcc3a14bb873e37cf9cb9d2
#
_cell.length_a   1.000
_cell.length_b   1.000
_cell.length_c   1.000
_cell.angle_alpha   90.00
_cell.angle_beta   90.00
_cell.angle_gamma   90.00
#
_symmetry.space_group_name_H-M   'P 1'
#
loop_
_entity.id
_entity.type
_entity.pdbx_description
1 polymer ?
#
loop_
_entity_poly.entity_id
_entity_poly.type
_entity_poly.pdbx_seq_one_letter_code
_entity_poly.pdbx_strand_id
1 'polypeptide(L)'
;VTNALASAFVGSLGGGKSFCNNLLVYYSVLFGGQAVILDPKSERGNWKETLPEIAEEINIVNITSDSSNQGLLDPYVIMKDVKDAESLAIDILTFLTGISSRDGEKFPVLRKAVRTVSQNQNHGLLQVIEELRKEDTAVSRNIADHIESFTDYDFAQLLFSDGSVENAISLDNQLNII
;
A
#
# COMPACT_ATOMS: atom_id res chain seq x y z
N VAL A 1 -21.98 11.60 11.27
CA VAL A 1 -20.50 11.76 11.14
C VAL A 1 -19.88 11.00 12.29
N THR A 2 -19.31 9.85 12.03
CA THR A 2 -18.53 9.09 13.01
C THR A 2 -17.16 9.75 13.12
N ASN A 3 -16.89 10.40 14.25
CA ASN A 3 -15.55 10.89 14.51
C ASN A 3 -14.64 9.65 14.72
N ALA A 4 -13.53 9.57 14.00
CA ALA A 4 -12.51 8.57 14.25
C ALA A 4 -11.99 8.76 15.69
N LEU A 5 -12.12 7.72 16.52
CA LEU A 5 -11.61 7.73 17.88
C LEU A 5 -10.16 7.18 17.83
N ALA A 6 -9.23 7.96 18.37
CA ALA A 6 -7.87 7.51 18.60
C ALA A 6 -7.67 7.24 20.09
N SER A 7 -7.05 6.11 20.41
CA SER A 7 -6.64 5.77 21.78
C SER A 7 -5.17 5.38 21.82
N ALA A 8 -4.49 5.70 22.92
CA ALA A 8 -3.09 5.37 23.10
C ALA A 8 -2.88 4.62 24.42
N PHE A 9 -2.08 3.56 24.39
CA PHE A 9 -1.66 2.82 25.57
C PHE A 9 -0.26 3.28 25.98
N VAL A 10 -0.16 3.88 27.15
CA VAL A 10 1.09 4.39 27.70
C VAL A 10 1.47 3.60 28.93
N GLY A 11 2.75 3.30 29.11
CA GLY A 11 3.25 2.56 30.27
C GLY A 11 4.73 2.20 30.11
N SER A 12 5.35 1.77 31.20
CA SER A 12 6.74 1.28 31.19
C SER A 12 6.95 0.04 30.33
N LEU A 13 8.19 -0.28 30.01
CA LEU A 13 8.53 -1.53 29.36
C LEU A 13 8.07 -2.70 30.24
N GLY A 14 7.46 -3.73 29.62
CA GLY A 14 6.88 -4.88 30.35
C GLY A 14 5.53 -4.59 31.03
N GLY A 15 4.98 -3.38 30.96
CA GLY A 15 3.72 -2.98 31.61
C GLY A 15 2.43 -3.51 30.92
N GLY A 16 2.51 -4.51 30.06
CA GLY A 16 1.34 -5.17 29.48
C GLY A 16 0.61 -4.41 28.36
N LYS A 17 1.22 -3.35 27.79
CA LYS A 17 0.58 -2.56 26.71
C LYS A 17 0.17 -3.41 25.51
N SER A 18 1.09 -4.21 25.00
CA SER A 18 0.83 -5.10 23.86
C SER A 18 -0.20 -6.16 24.19
N PHE A 19 -0.18 -6.71 25.41
CA PHE A 19 -1.19 -7.66 25.87
C PHE A 19 -2.59 -7.03 25.90
N CYS A 20 -2.72 -5.83 26.48
CA CYS A 20 -3.99 -5.12 26.52
C CYS A 20 -4.53 -4.83 25.11
N ASN A 21 -3.65 -4.36 24.21
CA ASN A 21 -4.05 -4.10 22.82
C ASN A 21 -4.49 -5.38 22.11
N ASN A 22 -3.72 -6.47 22.25
CA ASN A 22 -4.07 -7.77 21.67
C ASN A 22 -5.40 -8.30 22.20
N LEU A 23 -5.66 -8.13 23.49
CA LEU A 23 -6.93 -8.54 24.12
C LEU A 23 -8.12 -7.75 23.56
N LEU A 24 -7.97 -6.44 23.35
CA LEU A 24 -9.01 -5.61 22.75
C LEU A 24 -9.30 -6.03 21.30
N VAL A 25 -8.27 -6.32 20.51
CA VAL A 25 -8.43 -6.83 19.13
C VAL A 25 -9.15 -8.16 19.16
N TYR A 26 -8.72 -9.11 19.99
CA TYR A 26 -9.34 -10.42 20.12
C TYR A 26 -10.84 -10.33 20.43
N TYR A 27 -11.22 -9.54 21.45
CA TYR A 27 -12.62 -9.34 21.78
C TYR A 27 -13.39 -8.60 20.67
N SER A 28 -12.78 -7.63 20.00
CA SER A 28 -13.43 -6.94 18.90
C SER A 28 -13.82 -7.92 17.78
N VAL A 29 -12.92 -8.84 17.42
CA VAL A 29 -13.16 -9.85 16.40
C VAL A 29 -14.23 -10.85 16.87
N LEU A 30 -14.16 -11.35 18.11
CA LEU A 30 -15.17 -12.23 18.68
C LEU A 30 -16.59 -11.64 18.66
N PHE A 31 -16.70 -10.31 18.77
CA PHE A 31 -17.99 -9.61 18.70
C PHE A 31 -18.36 -9.16 17.28
N GLY A 32 -17.66 -9.67 16.25
CA GLY A 32 -17.97 -9.40 14.85
C GLY A 32 -17.41 -8.06 14.34
N GLY A 33 -16.49 -7.43 15.08
CA GLY A 33 -15.77 -6.24 14.63
C GLY A 33 -14.64 -6.57 13.65
N GLN A 34 -14.15 -5.55 12.94
CA GLN A 34 -12.99 -5.66 12.07
C GLN A 34 -11.78 -5.02 12.70
N ALA A 35 -10.60 -5.59 12.47
CA ALA A 35 -9.32 -5.06 12.92
C ALA A 35 -8.23 -5.26 11.87
N VAL A 36 -7.34 -4.27 11.77
CA VAL A 36 -6.10 -4.37 11.00
C VAL A 36 -4.94 -4.09 11.95
N ILE A 37 -3.97 -4.99 11.99
CA ILE A 37 -2.76 -4.87 12.80
C ILE A 37 -1.57 -4.69 11.87
N LEU A 38 -0.81 -3.62 12.07
CA LEU A 38 0.52 -3.49 11.48
C LEU A 38 1.53 -4.13 12.45
N ASP A 39 2.13 -5.24 12.02
CA ASP A 39 3.01 -6.08 12.85
C ASP A 39 4.42 -6.21 12.27
N PRO A 40 5.22 -5.13 12.30
CA PRO A 40 6.55 -5.10 11.67
C PRO A 40 7.57 -6.08 12.26
N LYS A 41 7.21 -6.76 13.36
CA LYS A 41 8.06 -7.75 14.03
C LYS A 41 7.57 -9.18 13.84
N SER A 42 6.45 -9.37 13.14
CA SER A 42 5.80 -10.68 12.96
C SER A 42 5.55 -11.44 14.27
N GLU A 43 5.26 -10.71 15.36
CA GLU A 43 5.01 -11.32 16.69
C GLU A 43 3.69 -12.11 16.73
N ARG A 44 2.81 -11.88 15.74
CA ARG A 44 1.46 -12.47 15.66
C ARG A 44 1.30 -13.52 14.56
N GLY A 45 2.42 -13.93 13.95
CA GLY A 45 2.40 -14.91 12.85
C GLY A 45 1.76 -16.25 13.22
N ASN A 46 1.78 -16.63 14.51
CA ASN A 46 1.20 -17.88 15.01
C ASN A 46 -0.22 -17.74 15.59
N TRP A 47 -0.89 -16.60 15.42
CA TRP A 47 -2.20 -16.39 16.03
C TRP A 47 -3.28 -17.34 15.50
N LYS A 48 -3.21 -17.78 14.26
CA LYS A 48 -4.12 -18.82 13.73
C LYS A 48 -4.05 -20.13 14.53
N GLU A 49 -2.88 -20.47 15.05
CA GLU A 49 -2.65 -21.69 15.81
C GLU A 49 -2.99 -21.51 17.29
N THR A 50 -2.73 -20.32 17.83
CA THR A 50 -2.87 -20.04 19.27
C THR A 50 -4.23 -19.49 19.66
N LEU A 51 -5.05 -19.02 18.70
CA LEU A 51 -6.39 -18.49 18.90
C LEU A 51 -7.40 -19.22 18.01
N PRO A 52 -7.66 -20.52 18.28
CA PRO A 52 -8.50 -21.36 17.42
C PRO A 52 -9.94 -20.84 17.27
N GLU A 53 -10.44 -20.07 18.26
CA GLU A 53 -11.81 -19.54 18.26
C GLU A 53 -12.04 -18.48 17.18
N ILE A 54 -10.98 -17.83 16.69
CA ILE A 54 -11.05 -16.81 15.65
C ILE A 54 -10.13 -17.13 14.47
N ALA A 55 -9.58 -18.34 14.38
CA ALA A 55 -8.58 -18.71 13.37
C ALA A 55 -9.05 -18.49 11.93
N GLU A 56 -10.33 -18.77 11.64
CA GLU A 56 -10.93 -18.57 10.31
C GLU A 56 -11.08 -17.08 9.93
N GLU A 57 -11.14 -16.22 10.95
CA GLU A 57 -11.28 -14.77 10.78
C GLU A 57 -9.94 -14.06 10.56
N ILE A 58 -8.82 -14.77 10.80
CA ILE A 58 -7.46 -14.19 10.70
C ILE A 58 -6.94 -14.35 9.28
N ASN A 59 -6.51 -13.24 8.70
CA ASN A 59 -5.70 -13.18 7.49
C ASN A 59 -4.31 -12.63 7.84
N ILE A 60 -3.24 -13.37 7.51
CA ILE A 60 -1.86 -12.94 7.71
C ILE A 60 -1.28 -12.61 6.35
N VAL A 61 -0.92 -11.35 6.15
CA VAL A 61 -0.33 -10.81 4.94
C VAL A 61 1.16 -10.56 5.19
N ASN A 62 2.00 -11.40 4.61
CA ASN A 62 3.45 -11.21 4.71
C ASN A 62 3.93 -10.32 3.55
N ILE A 63 4.38 -9.11 3.87
CA ILE A 63 4.97 -8.19 2.91
C ILE A 63 6.48 -8.31 2.99
N THR A 64 7.10 -8.86 1.96
CA THR A 64 8.55 -8.99 1.83
C THR A 64 9.01 -8.28 0.56
N SER A 65 10.30 -7.89 0.51
CA SER A 65 10.92 -7.28 -0.67
C SER A 65 11.31 -8.31 -1.74
N ASP A 66 10.71 -9.49 -1.74
CA ASP A 66 10.94 -10.48 -2.78
C ASP A 66 10.30 -10.06 -4.10
N SER A 67 10.95 -10.39 -5.21
CA SER A 67 10.44 -10.08 -6.56
C SER A 67 9.07 -10.71 -6.86
N SER A 68 8.69 -11.78 -6.15
CA SER A 68 7.34 -12.38 -6.24
C SER A 68 6.23 -11.45 -5.74
N ASN A 69 6.58 -10.45 -4.93
CA ASN A 69 5.66 -9.45 -4.39
C ASN A 69 5.70 -8.12 -5.15
N GLN A 70 6.40 -8.07 -6.28
CA GLN A 70 6.47 -6.85 -7.10
C GLN A 70 5.06 -6.36 -7.47
N GLY A 71 4.81 -5.06 -7.26
CA GLY A 71 3.54 -4.43 -7.57
C GLY A 71 2.38 -4.73 -6.60
N LEU A 72 2.61 -5.50 -5.53
CA LEU A 72 1.57 -5.91 -4.58
C LEU A 72 0.87 -4.71 -3.89
N LEU A 73 1.59 -3.61 -3.71
CA LEU A 73 1.10 -2.35 -3.11
C LEU A 73 0.89 -1.24 -4.15
N ASP A 74 0.82 -1.59 -5.44
CA ASP A 74 0.52 -0.61 -6.48
C ASP A 74 -0.87 0.01 -6.23
N PRO A 75 -1.02 1.34 -6.29
CA PRO A 75 -2.30 2.00 -6.13
C PRO A 75 -3.43 1.41 -6.96
N TYR A 76 -3.13 1.02 -8.19
CA TYR A 76 -4.11 0.44 -9.10
C TYR A 76 -4.47 -1.01 -8.78
N VAL A 77 -3.67 -1.69 -7.96
CA VAL A 77 -3.95 -3.05 -7.46
C VAL A 77 -4.76 -2.99 -6.17
N ILE A 78 -4.42 -2.06 -5.26
CA ILE A 78 -5.05 -2.03 -3.92
C ILE A 78 -6.32 -1.19 -3.85
N MET A 79 -6.52 -0.22 -4.76
CA MET A 79 -7.70 0.65 -4.74
C MET A 79 -8.80 0.10 -5.64
N LYS A 80 -10.04 0.08 -5.14
CA LYS A 80 -11.22 -0.34 -5.92
C LYS A 80 -11.72 0.75 -6.88
N ASP A 81 -11.55 2.01 -6.49
CA ASP A 81 -11.94 3.17 -7.32
C ASP A 81 -10.73 3.74 -8.06
N VAL A 82 -10.88 3.90 -9.38
CA VAL A 82 -9.79 4.38 -10.24
C VAL A 82 -9.37 5.82 -9.93
N LYS A 83 -10.27 6.66 -9.43
CA LYS A 83 -9.93 8.05 -9.06
C LYS A 83 -9.11 8.09 -7.77
N ASP A 84 -9.43 7.21 -6.83
CA ASP A 84 -8.66 7.07 -5.60
C ASP A 84 -7.28 6.49 -5.91
N ALA A 85 -7.20 5.51 -6.83
CA ALA A 85 -5.93 4.98 -7.34
C ALA A 85 -5.09 6.07 -8.04
N GLU A 86 -5.70 6.88 -8.92
CA GLU A 86 -5.02 8.01 -9.59
C GLU A 86 -4.46 9.01 -8.56
N SER A 87 -5.25 9.37 -7.54
CA SER A 87 -4.83 10.30 -6.50
C SER A 87 -3.66 9.75 -5.70
N LEU A 88 -3.75 8.49 -5.25
CA LEU A 88 -2.69 7.83 -4.48
C LEU A 88 -1.43 7.64 -5.33
N ALA A 89 -1.55 7.30 -6.62
CA ALA A 89 -0.44 7.18 -7.55
C ALA A 89 0.32 8.51 -7.69
N ILE A 90 -0.40 9.63 -7.82
CA ILE A 90 0.20 10.97 -7.86
C ILE A 90 0.95 11.26 -6.55
N ASP A 91 0.33 10.98 -5.40
CA ASP A 91 0.94 11.24 -4.09
C ASP A 91 2.23 10.42 -3.88
N ILE A 92 2.20 9.13 -4.22
CA ILE A 92 3.37 8.25 -4.14
C ILE A 92 4.49 8.74 -5.07
N LEU A 93 4.18 8.99 -6.35
CA LEU A 93 5.19 9.39 -7.33
C LEU A 93 5.76 10.78 -7.03
N THR A 94 4.97 11.72 -6.53
CA THR A 94 5.46 13.02 -6.08
C THR A 94 6.36 12.88 -4.85
N PHE A 95 6.02 11.99 -3.92
CA PHE A 95 6.87 11.70 -2.77
C PHE A 95 8.22 11.08 -3.19
N LEU A 96 8.21 10.05 -4.03
CA LEU A 96 9.41 9.36 -4.50
C LEU A 96 10.33 10.29 -5.31
N THR A 97 9.76 11.09 -6.21
CA THR A 97 10.55 11.95 -7.10
C THR A 97 10.89 13.31 -6.50
N GLY A 98 10.27 13.69 -5.38
CA GLY A 98 10.39 15.03 -4.80
C GLY A 98 9.74 16.14 -5.65
N ILE A 99 8.95 15.78 -6.69
CA ILE A 99 8.25 16.76 -7.52
C ILE A 99 7.15 17.41 -6.68
N SER A 100 7.20 18.72 -6.55
CA SER A 100 6.17 19.47 -5.84
C SER A 100 4.98 19.79 -6.76
N SER A 101 3.76 19.82 -6.22
CA SER A 101 2.58 20.32 -6.93
C SER A 101 2.73 21.79 -7.41
N ARG A 102 3.72 22.52 -6.91
CA ARG A 102 4.08 23.90 -7.33
C ARG A 102 5.07 23.94 -8.48
N ASP A 103 5.64 22.80 -8.87
CA ASP A 103 6.52 22.71 -10.04
C ASP A 103 5.65 22.78 -11.31
N GLY A 104 5.67 23.96 -11.94
CA GLY A 104 4.84 24.24 -13.12
C GLY A 104 5.28 23.50 -14.38
N GLU A 105 6.44 22.88 -14.40
CA GLU A 105 6.96 22.15 -15.54
C GLU A 105 6.81 20.63 -15.37
N LYS A 106 7.29 20.09 -14.27
CA LYS A 106 7.34 18.63 -14.05
C LYS A 106 6.02 18.04 -13.57
N PHE A 107 5.34 18.72 -12.66
CA PHE A 107 4.09 18.20 -12.08
C PHE A 107 2.98 18.00 -13.12
N PRO A 108 2.72 18.92 -14.07
CA PRO A 108 1.72 18.69 -15.11
C PRO A 108 2.05 17.50 -16.01
N VAL A 109 3.33 17.27 -16.34
CA VAL A 109 3.79 16.15 -17.14
C VAL A 109 3.54 14.83 -16.41
N LEU A 110 3.96 14.73 -15.15
CA LEU A 110 3.72 13.54 -14.31
C LEU A 110 2.22 13.26 -14.18
N ARG A 111 1.43 14.28 -13.82
CA ARG A 111 -0.02 14.13 -13.64
C ARG A 111 -0.72 13.68 -14.92
N LYS A 112 -0.31 14.18 -16.08
CA LYS A 112 -0.85 13.79 -17.38
C LYS A 112 -0.57 12.30 -17.64
N ALA A 113 0.64 11.82 -17.40
CA ALA A 113 1.01 10.43 -17.58
C ALA A 113 0.18 9.51 -16.67
N VAL A 114 0.08 9.81 -15.37
CA VAL A 114 -0.75 9.06 -14.41
C VAL A 114 -2.21 9.01 -14.88
N ARG A 115 -2.78 10.14 -15.28
CA ARG A 115 -4.17 10.20 -15.75
C ARG A 115 -4.40 9.40 -17.02
N THR A 116 -3.45 9.38 -17.95
CA THR A 116 -3.53 8.57 -19.17
C THR A 116 -3.55 7.08 -18.81
N VAL A 117 -2.67 6.64 -17.91
CA VAL A 117 -2.64 5.25 -17.42
C VAL A 117 -3.94 4.88 -16.72
N SER A 118 -4.51 5.76 -15.89
CA SER A 118 -5.78 5.51 -15.20
C SER A 118 -6.97 5.29 -16.15
N GLN A 119 -6.88 5.72 -17.40
CA GLN A 119 -7.91 5.52 -18.42
C GLN A 119 -7.74 4.24 -19.23
N ASN A 120 -6.63 3.53 -19.09
CA ASN A 120 -6.37 2.28 -19.77
C ASN A 120 -7.10 1.11 -19.10
N GLN A 121 -7.25 -0.03 -19.80
CA GLN A 121 -7.85 -1.24 -19.22
C GLN A 121 -6.92 -1.94 -18.22
N ASN A 122 -5.62 -1.99 -18.55
CA ASN A 122 -4.58 -2.49 -17.66
C ASN A 122 -3.80 -1.28 -17.16
N HIS A 123 -3.69 -1.11 -15.88
CA HIS A 123 -3.03 0.03 -15.27
C HIS A 123 -2.15 -0.40 -14.09
N GLY A 124 -0.99 0.22 -14.01
CA GLY A 124 0.02 0.03 -12.97
C GLY A 124 1.08 1.11 -13.06
N LEU A 125 1.86 1.28 -11.98
CA LEU A 125 2.86 2.35 -11.95
C LEU A 125 4.01 2.16 -12.95
N LEU A 126 4.33 0.93 -13.37
CA LEU A 126 5.30 0.71 -14.47
C LEU A 126 4.83 1.34 -15.79
N GLN A 127 3.54 1.33 -16.06
CA GLN A 127 2.99 1.93 -17.28
C GLN A 127 3.07 3.46 -17.27
N VAL A 128 3.17 4.09 -16.10
CA VAL A 128 3.42 5.54 -16.02
C VAL A 128 4.80 5.88 -16.57
N ILE A 129 5.80 5.03 -16.33
CA ILE A 129 7.15 5.20 -16.89
C ILE A 129 7.10 5.10 -18.41
N GLU A 130 6.38 4.10 -18.94
CA GLU A 130 6.23 3.93 -20.38
C GLU A 130 5.52 5.11 -21.03
N GLU A 131 4.48 5.62 -20.38
CA GLU A 131 3.73 6.77 -20.87
C GLU A 131 4.56 8.05 -20.89
N LEU A 132 5.36 8.29 -19.84
CA LEU A 132 6.33 9.39 -19.81
C LEU A 132 7.36 9.28 -20.93
N ARG A 133 7.82 8.08 -21.27
CA ARG A 133 8.77 7.84 -22.35
C ARG A 133 8.17 8.08 -23.74
N LYS A 134 6.88 7.79 -23.94
CA LYS A 134 6.17 8.09 -25.19
C LYS A 134 6.10 9.59 -25.50
N GLU A 135 6.02 10.44 -24.47
CA GLU A 135 5.99 11.89 -24.65
C GLU A 135 7.34 12.47 -25.18
N ASP A 136 8.44 11.74 -24.94
CA ASP A 136 9.80 11.94 -25.48
C ASP A 136 10.36 13.36 -25.32
N THR A 137 9.95 14.11 -24.32
CA THR A 137 10.55 15.39 -23.93
C THR A 137 11.72 15.18 -22.98
N ALA A 138 12.62 16.15 -22.87
CA ALA A 138 13.72 16.09 -21.88
C ALA A 138 13.18 16.01 -20.43
N VAL A 139 12.05 16.68 -20.15
CA VAL A 139 11.41 16.67 -18.83
C VAL A 139 10.79 15.30 -18.54
N SER A 140 10.01 14.76 -19.50
CA SER A 140 9.36 13.47 -19.30
C SER A 140 10.36 12.33 -19.16
N ARG A 141 11.45 12.32 -19.96
CA ARG A 141 12.53 11.34 -19.83
C ARG A 141 13.22 11.41 -18.46
N ASN A 142 13.54 12.62 -17.98
CA ASN A 142 14.16 12.79 -16.67
C ASN A 142 13.26 12.27 -15.53
N ILE A 143 11.95 12.51 -15.61
CA ILE A 143 10.99 12.00 -14.64
C ILE A 143 10.92 10.48 -14.73
N ALA A 144 10.83 9.92 -15.93
CA ALA A 144 10.78 8.47 -16.16
C ALA A 144 12.01 7.76 -15.60
N ASP A 145 13.21 8.25 -15.89
CA ASP A 145 14.47 7.69 -15.41
C ASP A 145 14.56 7.76 -13.87
N HIS A 146 14.06 8.85 -13.28
CA HIS A 146 14.03 8.98 -11.81
C HIS A 146 13.08 7.98 -11.18
N ILE A 147 11.86 7.81 -11.71
CA ILE A 147 10.90 6.82 -11.19
C ILE A 147 11.45 5.41 -11.38
N GLU A 148 12.04 5.10 -12.54
CA GLU A 148 12.59 3.79 -12.85
C GLU A 148 13.69 3.36 -11.85
N SER A 149 14.45 4.30 -11.31
CA SER A 149 15.46 4.00 -10.30
C SER A 149 14.92 3.39 -9.00
N PHE A 150 13.60 3.41 -8.79
CA PHE A 150 12.95 2.81 -7.64
C PHE A 150 12.30 1.44 -7.94
N THR A 151 12.18 1.05 -9.21
CA THR A 151 11.39 -0.13 -9.61
C THR A 151 11.94 -1.47 -9.11
N ASP A 152 13.25 -1.53 -8.88
CA ASP A 152 13.97 -2.70 -8.35
C ASP A 152 14.61 -2.44 -6.97
N TYR A 153 14.28 -1.29 -6.34
CA TYR A 153 14.91 -0.87 -5.10
C TYR A 153 14.12 -1.34 -3.88
N ASP A 154 14.61 -2.40 -3.21
CA ASP A 154 14.12 -2.93 -1.94
C ASP A 154 12.57 -2.98 -1.88
N PHE A 155 11.95 -2.40 -0.85
CA PHE A 155 10.50 -2.36 -0.71
C PHE A 155 9.79 -1.46 -1.73
N ALA A 156 10.48 -0.56 -2.41
CA ALA A 156 9.87 0.30 -3.41
C ALA A 156 9.33 -0.50 -4.61
N GLN A 157 9.93 -1.66 -4.95
CA GLN A 157 9.44 -2.54 -6.00
C GLN A 157 8.00 -3.02 -5.78
N LEU A 158 7.53 -3.05 -4.52
CA LEU A 158 6.15 -3.42 -4.19
C LEU A 158 5.10 -2.45 -4.75
N LEU A 159 5.50 -1.22 -5.07
CA LEU A 159 4.64 -0.19 -5.63
C LEU A 159 4.46 -0.30 -7.14
N PHE A 160 5.32 -1.05 -7.84
CA PHE A 160 5.41 -1.02 -9.30
C PHE A 160 4.85 -2.28 -9.96
N SER A 161 3.56 -2.26 -10.31
CA SER A 161 2.89 -3.29 -11.11
C SER A 161 2.88 -2.93 -12.59
N ASP A 162 2.89 -3.95 -13.43
CA ASP A 162 2.59 -3.86 -14.86
C ASP A 162 1.10 -4.05 -15.19
N GLY A 163 0.25 -4.09 -14.15
CA GLY A 163 -1.19 -4.33 -14.28
C GLY A 163 -1.58 -5.81 -14.36
N SER A 164 -0.61 -6.73 -14.28
CA SER A 164 -0.85 -8.20 -14.35
C SER A 164 -0.93 -8.88 -12.98
N VAL A 165 -0.90 -8.13 -11.86
CA VAL A 165 -0.93 -8.71 -10.53
C VAL A 165 -2.27 -9.38 -10.26
N GLU A 166 -2.28 -10.71 -10.28
CA GLU A 166 -3.49 -11.51 -10.07
C GLU A 166 -3.94 -11.56 -8.60
N ASN A 167 -3.03 -11.36 -7.66
CA ASN A 167 -3.28 -11.52 -6.22
C ASN A 167 -3.10 -10.19 -5.48
N ALA A 168 -4.14 -9.34 -5.54
CA ALA A 168 -4.21 -8.18 -4.66
C ALA A 168 -4.25 -8.61 -3.18
N ILE A 169 -3.67 -7.81 -2.29
CA ILE A 169 -3.85 -8.00 -0.85
C ILE A 169 -5.34 -7.86 -0.53
N SER A 170 -5.98 -8.95 -0.09
CA SER A 170 -7.32 -8.88 0.47
C SER A 170 -7.25 -8.54 1.96
N LEU A 171 -8.04 -7.56 2.38
CA LEU A 171 -8.27 -7.20 3.78
C LEU A 171 -9.73 -7.44 4.16
N ASP A 172 -10.39 -8.41 3.51
CA ASP A 172 -11.81 -8.70 3.70
C ASP A 172 -12.10 -9.51 4.97
N ASN A 173 -11.09 -10.12 5.58
CA ASN A 173 -11.24 -10.83 6.84
C ASN A 173 -11.51 -9.88 8.01
N GLN A 174 -12.12 -10.42 9.09
CA GLN A 174 -12.37 -9.62 10.29
C GLN A 174 -11.07 -9.17 10.98
N LEU A 175 -10.02 -10.00 10.94
CA LEU A 175 -8.69 -9.67 11.45
C LEU A 175 -7.63 -9.82 10.35
N ASN A 176 -7.01 -8.70 9.98
CA ASN A 176 -5.92 -8.68 9.03
C ASN A 176 -4.63 -8.27 9.76
N ILE A 177 -3.59 -9.08 9.65
CA ILE A 177 -2.26 -8.86 10.25
C ILE A 177 -1.28 -8.69 9.09
N ILE A 178 -0.60 -7.52 9.04
CA ILE A 178 0.29 -7.10 7.98
C ILE A 178 1.69 -6.89 8.54
#